data_f889395c5fa023c53b495a8379158ace
#
_entry.id   f889395c5fa023c53b495a8379158ace
#
_cell.length_a   1.000
_cell.length_b   1.000
_cell.length_c   1.000
_cell.angle_alpha   90.00
_cell.angle_beta   90.00
_cell.angle_gamma   90.00
#
_symmetry.space_group_name_H-M   'P 1'
#
loop_
_entity.id
_entity.type
_entity.pdbx_description
1 polymer ?
#
loop_
_entity_poly.entity_id
_entity_poly.type
_entity_poly.pdbx_seq_one_letter_code
_entity_poly.pdbx_strand_id
1 'polypeptide(L)'
;IYPVAPGILRAGENVVCIHLYVFRGRGGAMPGKQYGIRFKKGKERWLDLSGTWDAQIRKQMEYLPEKTFFNYMASAMFNGMISPVSPYKICAVIYYQGESDVGHPNRYALEFRALVNDWRKSWKEKQLPIIYVQLAGFSDGNIKKQGTQWAEFREVQRQAMEIENTAMI
;
A
#
# COMPACT_ATOMS: atom_id res chain seq x y z
N ILE A 1 1.54 15.72 -18.14
CA ILE A 1 1.62 16.55 -19.37
C ILE A 1 0.26 16.51 -20.04
N TYR A 2 -0.33 17.70 -20.27
CA TYR A 2 -1.63 17.82 -20.92
C TYR A 2 -1.40 18.41 -22.33
N PRO A 3 -1.82 17.72 -23.41
CA PRO A 3 -1.68 18.27 -24.75
C PRO A 3 -2.68 19.41 -24.96
N VAL A 4 -2.21 20.50 -25.56
CA VAL A 4 -3.04 21.62 -25.98
C VAL A 4 -3.14 21.56 -27.50
N ALA A 5 -4.38 21.55 -28.02
CA ALA A 5 -4.63 21.47 -29.47
C ALA A 5 -4.09 22.73 -30.18
N PRO A 6 -3.61 22.59 -31.43
CA PRO A 6 -3.21 23.73 -32.22
C PRO A 6 -4.35 24.75 -32.39
N GLY A 7 -4.03 26.03 -32.36
CA GLY A 7 -5.01 27.12 -32.57
C GLY A 7 -5.75 27.59 -31.32
N ILE A 8 -5.55 26.94 -30.16
CA ILE A 8 -6.16 27.40 -28.90
C ILE A 8 -5.46 28.65 -28.38
N LEU A 9 -4.11 28.67 -28.42
CA LEU A 9 -3.35 29.84 -28.03
C LEU A 9 -3.34 30.88 -29.17
N ARG A 10 -3.57 32.14 -28.81
CA ARG A 10 -3.62 33.26 -29.74
C ARG A 10 -2.42 34.17 -29.53
N ALA A 11 -2.12 34.99 -30.54
CA ALA A 11 -1.18 36.11 -30.35
C ALA A 11 -1.77 37.10 -29.34
N GLY A 12 -0.95 37.58 -28.41
CA GLY A 12 -1.38 38.48 -27.34
C GLY A 12 -1.70 37.76 -26.04
N GLU A 13 -2.69 38.23 -25.33
CA GLU A 13 -3.06 37.71 -23.99
C GLU A 13 -3.82 36.38 -24.08
N ASN A 14 -3.42 35.46 -23.22
CA ASN A 14 -4.08 34.17 -23.03
C ASN A 14 -4.26 33.92 -21.53
N VAL A 15 -5.40 33.34 -21.17
CA VAL A 15 -5.70 32.96 -19.78
C VAL A 15 -5.57 31.45 -19.64
N VAL A 16 -4.78 31.01 -18.67
CA VAL A 16 -4.65 29.60 -18.30
C VAL A 16 -5.42 29.40 -17.01
N CYS A 17 -6.41 28.52 -17.04
CA CYS A 17 -7.19 28.14 -15.87
C CYS A 17 -6.96 26.67 -15.52
N ILE A 18 -6.64 26.40 -14.26
CA ILE A 18 -6.40 25.05 -13.75
C ILE A 18 -7.47 24.74 -12.68
N HIS A 19 -8.25 23.70 -12.90
CA HIS A 19 -9.15 23.20 -11.88
C HIS A 19 -8.44 22.16 -11.02
N LEU A 20 -8.39 22.40 -9.72
CA LEU A 20 -7.77 21.52 -8.74
C LEU A 20 -8.86 20.89 -7.86
N TYR A 21 -8.81 19.56 -7.75
CA TYR A 21 -9.60 18.82 -6.79
C TYR A 21 -8.69 18.36 -5.66
N VAL A 22 -8.94 18.84 -4.46
CA VAL A 22 -8.17 18.49 -3.28
C VAL A 22 -9.02 17.63 -2.39
N PHE A 23 -8.70 16.35 -2.30
CA PHE A 23 -9.42 15.40 -1.46
C PHE A 23 -8.89 15.37 -0.02
N ARG A 24 -7.59 15.67 0.15
CA ARG A 24 -6.90 15.64 1.43
C ARG A 24 -5.65 16.53 1.42
N GLY A 25 -5.37 17.14 2.56
CA GLY A 25 -4.13 17.89 2.77
C GLY A 25 -4.08 19.19 1.98
N ARG A 26 -2.86 19.64 1.64
CA ARG A 26 -2.62 20.85 0.86
C ARG A 26 -2.66 20.54 -0.62
N GLY A 27 -3.59 21.16 -1.34
CA GLY A 27 -3.60 21.16 -2.81
C GLY A 27 -2.77 22.31 -3.36
N GLY A 28 -2.41 22.23 -4.64
CA GLY A 28 -1.71 23.29 -5.37
C GLY A 28 -0.45 22.83 -6.08
N ALA A 29 0.31 23.80 -6.54
CA ALA A 29 1.59 23.57 -7.17
C ALA A 29 2.66 23.18 -6.13
N MET A 30 3.41 22.12 -6.42
CA MET A 30 4.45 21.64 -5.49
C MET A 30 5.73 22.45 -5.68
N PRO A 31 6.37 22.92 -4.60
CA PRO A 31 7.67 23.58 -4.68
C PRO A 31 8.72 22.72 -5.40
N GLY A 32 9.58 23.35 -6.21
CA GLY A 32 10.65 22.66 -6.94
C GLY A 32 10.21 21.90 -8.19
N LYS A 33 8.94 21.97 -8.59
CA LYS A 33 8.46 21.44 -9.86
C LYS A 33 8.35 22.55 -10.91
N GLN A 34 8.61 22.21 -12.17
CA GLN A 34 8.48 23.13 -13.27
C GLN A 34 7.05 23.14 -13.81
N TYR A 35 6.47 24.32 -13.92
CA TYR A 35 5.15 24.57 -14.48
C TYR A 35 5.28 25.47 -15.70
N GLY A 36 4.81 25.02 -16.83
CA GLY A 36 4.93 25.83 -18.02
C GLY A 36 4.33 25.19 -19.27
N ILE A 37 4.37 25.92 -20.37
CA ILE A 37 3.90 25.49 -21.68
C ILE A 37 5.10 25.25 -22.58
N ARG A 38 5.17 24.03 -23.16
CA ARG A 38 6.20 23.67 -24.12
C ARG A 38 5.61 23.66 -25.54
N PHE A 39 6.24 24.37 -26.46
CA PHE A 39 5.86 24.36 -27.86
C PHE A 39 6.58 23.22 -28.58
N LYS A 40 5.84 22.36 -29.30
CA LYS A 40 6.40 21.17 -29.98
C LYS A 40 6.90 21.43 -31.39
N LYS A 41 6.52 22.54 -32.01
CA LYS A 41 6.95 22.91 -33.40
C LYS A 41 7.85 24.11 -33.38
N GLY A 42 8.94 24.05 -34.17
CA GLY A 42 9.95 25.10 -34.28
C GLY A 42 11.08 24.96 -33.26
N LYS A 43 11.78 26.09 -32.96
CA LYS A 43 12.72 26.11 -31.85
C LYS A 43 11.97 25.79 -30.55
N GLU A 44 12.44 24.79 -29.83
CA GLU A 44 11.81 24.39 -28.55
C GLU A 44 11.74 25.61 -27.62
N ARG A 45 10.53 26.02 -27.33
CA ARG A 45 10.28 27.20 -26.49
C ARG A 45 9.49 26.77 -25.26
N TRP A 46 10.04 27.13 -24.13
CA TRP A 46 9.39 26.97 -22.83
C TRP A 46 8.86 28.32 -22.36
N LEU A 47 7.59 28.37 -22.02
CA LEU A 47 6.97 29.48 -21.31
C LEU A 47 6.78 29.05 -19.86
N ASP A 48 7.55 29.67 -18.97
CA ASP A 48 7.42 29.41 -17.54
C ASP A 48 6.12 30.04 -17.00
N LEU A 49 5.36 29.27 -16.24
CA LEU A 49 4.14 29.67 -15.56
C LEU A 49 4.32 29.69 -14.04
N SER A 50 5.54 29.64 -13.54
CA SER A 50 5.81 29.87 -12.12
C SER A 50 5.52 31.32 -11.74
N GLY A 51 5.11 31.55 -10.50
CA GLY A 51 4.80 32.87 -10.01
C GLY A 51 3.48 32.93 -9.25
N THR A 52 2.89 34.11 -9.21
CA THR A 52 1.62 34.34 -8.51
C THR A 52 0.43 34.00 -9.41
N TRP A 53 -0.52 33.28 -8.87
CA TRP A 53 -1.76 32.90 -9.53
C TRP A 53 -2.95 33.42 -8.74
N ASP A 54 -3.95 33.93 -9.44
CA ASP A 54 -5.23 34.20 -8.84
C ASP A 54 -5.95 32.87 -8.58
N ALA A 55 -6.47 32.70 -7.37
CA ALA A 55 -7.16 31.48 -6.97
C ALA A 55 -8.56 31.79 -6.49
N GLN A 56 -9.53 30.99 -6.92
CA GLN A 56 -10.91 31.07 -6.46
C GLN A 56 -11.39 29.71 -5.98
N ILE A 57 -11.94 29.68 -4.77
CA ILE A 57 -12.62 28.47 -4.26
C ILE A 57 -14.02 28.43 -4.90
N ARG A 58 -14.23 27.47 -5.79
CA ARG A 58 -15.54 27.27 -6.45
C ARG A 58 -16.54 26.57 -5.55
N LYS A 59 -16.09 25.58 -4.80
CA LYS A 59 -16.92 24.81 -3.87
C LYS A 59 -16.06 24.22 -2.77
N GLN A 60 -16.45 24.47 -1.54
CA GLN A 60 -15.93 23.78 -0.39
C GLN A 60 -16.94 22.71 0.02
N MET A 61 -16.48 21.49 0.16
CA MET A 61 -17.30 20.38 0.64
C MET A 61 -16.90 20.05 2.07
N GLU A 62 -17.80 19.46 2.81
CA GLU A 62 -17.47 18.87 4.10
C GLU A 62 -16.37 17.82 3.95
N TYR A 63 -15.55 17.68 4.98
CA TYR A 63 -14.53 16.64 4.97
C TYR A 63 -15.20 15.28 4.85
N LEU A 64 -14.72 14.48 3.91
CA LEU A 64 -15.11 13.09 3.86
C LEU A 64 -14.70 12.44 5.19
N PRO A 65 -15.56 11.61 5.79
CA PRO A 65 -15.20 10.86 6.99
C PRO A 65 -13.92 10.05 6.71
N GLU A 66 -13.11 9.88 7.73
CA GLU A 66 -11.91 9.08 7.60
C GLU A 66 -12.27 7.67 7.15
N LYS A 67 -11.46 7.13 6.22
CA LYS A 67 -11.64 5.73 5.80
C LYS A 67 -11.40 4.83 7.01
N THR A 68 -12.41 4.10 7.40
CA THR A 68 -12.27 3.03 8.38
C THR A 68 -11.71 1.80 7.70
N PHE A 69 -10.51 1.41 8.07
CA PHE A 69 -9.88 0.18 7.60
C PHE A 69 -10.22 -0.95 8.56
N PHE A 70 -11.32 -1.63 8.31
CA PHE A 70 -11.80 -2.72 9.16
C PHE A 70 -10.76 -3.84 9.35
N ASN A 71 -9.91 -4.07 8.36
CA ASN A 71 -8.83 -5.06 8.41
C ASN A 71 -7.75 -4.75 9.46
N TYR A 72 -7.66 -3.51 9.94
CA TYR A 72 -6.76 -3.13 11.04
C TYR A 72 -7.45 -3.11 12.42
N MET A 73 -8.74 -3.39 12.47
CA MET A 73 -9.44 -3.51 13.74
C MET A 73 -9.21 -4.90 14.35
N ALA A 74 -9.04 -4.94 15.66
CA ALA A 74 -8.83 -6.20 16.37
C ALA A 74 -9.95 -7.20 16.06
N SER A 75 -9.56 -8.44 15.74
CA SER A 75 -10.45 -9.56 15.40
C SER A 75 -11.35 -9.37 14.17
N ALA A 76 -11.30 -8.23 13.47
CA ALA A 76 -12.20 -7.97 12.34
C ALA A 76 -12.01 -8.98 11.21
N MET A 77 -10.77 -9.27 10.85
CA MET A 77 -10.44 -10.27 9.82
C MET A 77 -10.87 -11.66 10.23
N PHE A 78 -10.67 -12.03 11.49
CA PHE A 78 -11.13 -13.32 12.00
C PHE A 78 -12.66 -13.42 11.95
N ASN A 79 -13.37 -12.44 12.51
CA ASN A 79 -14.83 -12.46 12.58
C ASN A 79 -15.49 -12.40 11.20
N GLY A 80 -14.92 -11.63 10.26
CA GLY A 80 -15.48 -11.45 8.92
C GLY A 80 -15.09 -12.51 7.91
N MET A 81 -13.94 -13.19 8.08
CA MET A 81 -13.40 -14.07 7.05
C MET A 81 -13.16 -15.51 7.56
N ILE A 82 -12.66 -15.70 8.76
CA ILE A 82 -12.29 -17.02 9.29
C ILE A 82 -13.47 -17.68 10.00
N SER A 83 -14.09 -16.97 10.93
CA SER A 83 -15.19 -17.50 11.72
C SER A 83 -16.36 -18.05 10.87
N PRO A 84 -16.81 -17.38 9.78
CA PRO A 84 -17.89 -17.89 8.94
C PRO A 84 -17.55 -19.19 8.20
N VAL A 85 -16.27 -19.44 7.92
CA VAL A 85 -15.84 -20.66 7.19
C VAL A 85 -15.38 -21.78 8.10
N SER A 86 -15.15 -21.51 9.38
CA SER A 86 -14.70 -22.53 10.34
C SER A 86 -15.64 -23.73 10.53
N PRO A 87 -16.98 -23.68 10.25
CA PRO A 87 -17.82 -24.85 10.27
C PRO A 87 -17.54 -25.86 9.14
N TYR A 88 -16.88 -25.42 8.06
CA TYR A 88 -16.56 -26.32 6.95
C TYR A 88 -15.29 -27.12 7.26
N LYS A 89 -15.31 -28.40 6.96
CA LYS A 89 -14.12 -29.27 7.11
C LYS A 89 -13.08 -28.90 6.07
N ILE A 90 -11.84 -28.78 6.54
CA ILE A 90 -10.67 -28.54 5.68
C ILE A 90 -9.59 -29.58 6.00
N CYS A 91 -8.74 -29.91 5.03
CA CYS A 91 -7.64 -30.85 5.18
C CYS A 91 -6.36 -30.19 5.65
N ALA A 92 -6.14 -28.94 5.26
CA ALA A 92 -4.96 -28.16 5.59
C ALA A 92 -5.23 -26.67 5.33
N VAL A 93 -4.36 -25.83 5.85
CA VAL A 93 -4.30 -24.40 5.53
C VAL A 93 -3.06 -24.13 4.72
N ILE A 94 -3.19 -23.37 3.64
CA ILE A 94 -2.07 -22.79 2.90
C ILE A 94 -2.01 -21.31 3.25
N TYR A 95 -0.86 -20.85 3.75
CA TYR A 95 -0.71 -19.51 4.29
C TYR A 95 0.48 -18.78 3.65
N TYR A 96 0.22 -17.59 3.14
CA TYR A 96 1.27 -16.74 2.55
C TYR A 96 1.04 -15.29 2.99
N GLN A 97 1.83 -14.83 3.95
CA GLN A 97 1.75 -13.47 4.52
C GLN A 97 3.02 -13.18 5.32
N GLY A 98 3.30 -11.91 5.56
CA GLY A 98 4.38 -11.46 6.45
C GLY A 98 5.09 -10.19 6.01
N GLU A 99 4.84 -9.67 4.82
CA GLU A 99 5.55 -8.54 4.24
C GLU A 99 5.48 -7.28 5.12
N SER A 100 4.33 -7.04 5.72
CA SER A 100 4.13 -5.91 6.62
C SER A 100 4.81 -6.09 8.00
N ASP A 101 5.23 -7.32 8.33
CA ASP A 101 5.80 -7.67 9.62
C ASP A 101 7.31 -7.81 9.59
N VAL A 102 7.95 -7.63 8.43
CA VAL A 102 9.41 -7.78 8.22
C VAL A 102 10.22 -6.94 9.21
N GLY A 103 9.73 -5.74 9.58
CA GLY A 103 10.37 -4.90 10.60
C GLY A 103 10.21 -5.40 12.06
N HIS A 104 9.42 -6.47 12.29
CA HIS A 104 9.07 -6.95 13.63
C HIS A 104 9.12 -8.49 13.76
N PRO A 105 10.27 -9.13 13.46
CA PRO A 105 10.37 -10.59 13.38
C PRO A 105 9.98 -11.31 14.68
N ASN A 106 10.39 -10.80 15.83
CA ASN A 106 10.06 -11.40 17.12
C ASN A 106 8.56 -11.37 17.44
N ARG A 107 7.87 -10.28 17.04
CA ARG A 107 6.41 -10.18 17.17
C ARG A 107 5.73 -11.19 16.28
N TYR A 108 6.16 -11.30 15.02
CA TYR A 108 5.62 -12.26 14.07
C TYR A 108 5.73 -13.72 14.58
N ALA A 109 6.85 -14.09 15.19
CA ALA A 109 7.02 -15.44 15.77
C ALA A 109 5.93 -15.79 16.79
N LEU A 110 5.59 -14.84 17.67
CA LEU A 110 4.52 -15.02 18.66
C LEU A 110 3.14 -15.04 18.03
N GLU A 111 2.89 -14.10 17.11
CA GLU A 111 1.60 -13.97 16.43
C GLU A 111 1.30 -15.16 15.52
N PHE A 112 2.30 -15.68 14.80
CA PHE A 112 2.12 -16.86 13.96
C PHE A 112 1.81 -18.10 14.79
N ARG A 113 2.49 -18.31 15.90
CA ARG A 113 2.17 -19.40 16.82
C ARG A 113 0.75 -19.28 17.40
N ALA A 114 0.36 -18.06 17.76
CA ALA A 114 -0.98 -17.79 18.26
C ALA A 114 -2.04 -18.07 17.18
N LEU A 115 -1.81 -17.63 15.94
CA LEU A 115 -2.68 -17.86 14.78
C LEU A 115 -2.87 -19.35 14.52
N VAL A 116 -1.81 -20.14 14.49
CA VAL A 116 -1.89 -21.61 14.31
C VAL A 116 -2.76 -22.24 15.38
N ASN A 117 -2.54 -21.88 16.64
CA ASN A 117 -3.30 -22.41 17.77
C ASN A 117 -4.77 -22.01 17.71
N ASP A 118 -5.06 -20.78 17.32
CA ASP A 118 -6.41 -20.24 17.27
C ASP A 118 -7.21 -20.88 16.12
N TRP A 119 -6.60 -21.05 14.97
CA TRP A 119 -7.23 -21.75 13.85
C TRP A 119 -7.51 -23.21 14.18
N ARG A 120 -6.57 -23.94 14.80
CA ARG A 120 -6.80 -25.32 15.28
C ARG A 120 -7.96 -25.40 16.24
N LYS A 121 -8.13 -24.44 17.13
CA LYS A 121 -9.30 -24.34 18.00
C LYS A 121 -10.59 -24.10 17.23
N SER A 122 -10.56 -23.17 16.27
CA SER A 122 -11.72 -22.76 15.47
C SER A 122 -12.26 -23.93 14.63
N TRP A 123 -11.38 -24.74 14.04
CA TRP A 123 -11.76 -25.96 13.32
C TRP A 123 -11.92 -27.20 14.20
N LYS A 124 -11.64 -27.08 15.50
CA LYS A 124 -11.66 -28.21 16.48
C LYS A 124 -10.75 -29.36 16.01
N GLU A 125 -9.71 -29.06 15.27
CA GLU A 125 -8.74 -30.03 14.74
C GLU A 125 -7.34 -29.68 15.25
N LYS A 126 -6.90 -30.37 16.30
CA LYS A 126 -5.60 -30.07 16.95
C LYS A 126 -4.39 -30.31 16.04
N GLN A 127 -4.54 -31.21 15.09
CA GLN A 127 -3.49 -31.62 14.17
C GLN A 127 -3.64 -30.99 12.78
N LEU A 128 -4.51 -29.98 12.64
CA LEU A 128 -4.69 -29.31 11.36
C LEU A 128 -3.34 -28.86 10.78
N PRO A 129 -2.95 -29.39 9.60
CA PRO A 129 -1.69 -29.03 8.98
C PRO A 129 -1.73 -27.56 8.48
N ILE A 130 -0.65 -26.83 8.75
CA ILE A 130 -0.45 -25.47 8.22
C ILE A 130 0.78 -25.48 7.34
N ILE A 131 0.59 -25.27 6.06
CA ILE A 131 1.66 -25.12 5.06
C ILE A 131 1.82 -23.65 4.75
N TYR A 132 2.98 -23.09 5.03
CA TYR A 132 3.21 -21.67 4.78
C TYR A 132 4.39 -21.44 3.83
N VAL A 133 4.27 -20.37 3.05
CA VAL A 133 5.29 -19.97 2.07
C VAL A 133 6.28 -19.04 2.76
N GLN A 134 7.57 -19.33 2.64
CA GLN A 134 8.61 -18.39 3.06
C GLN A 134 8.58 -17.19 2.12
N LEU A 135 8.64 -15.98 2.68
CA LEU A 135 8.70 -14.78 1.87
C LEU A 135 9.92 -14.80 0.94
N ALA A 136 9.69 -14.45 -0.31
CA ALA A 136 10.78 -14.24 -1.25
C ALA A 136 11.71 -13.12 -0.78
N GLY A 137 12.97 -13.16 -1.18
CA GLY A 137 13.86 -12.04 -0.98
C GLY A 137 13.34 -10.81 -1.71
N PHE A 138 13.28 -9.68 -1.02
CA PHE A 138 12.83 -8.43 -1.60
C PHE A 138 13.94 -7.38 -1.56
N SER A 139 14.10 -6.63 -2.65
CA SER A 139 14.96 -5.46 -2.73
C SER A 139 14.27 -4.37 -3.53
N ASP A 140 14.16 -3.19 -2.95
CA ASP A 140 13.69 -1.96 -3.65
C ASP A 140 14.79 -1.30 -4.51
N GLY A 141 15.90 -1.99 -4.74
CA GLY A 141 17.09 -1.47 -5.42
C GLY A 141 18.02 -0.66 -4.51
N ASN A 142 17.67 -0.43 -3.26
CA ASN A 142 18.46 0.35 -2.31
C ASN A 142 19.08 -0.54 -1.21
N ILE A 143 19.96 -1.45 -1.61
CA ILE A 143 20.58 -2.49 -0.77
C ILE A 143 21.19 -1.91 0.53
N LYS A 144 21.71 -0.68 0.48
CA LYS A 144 22.31 -0.02 1.65
C LYS A 144 21.31 0.36 2.76
N LYS A 145 20.00 0.45 2.44
CA LYS A 145 18.95 0.82 3.39
C LYS A 145 18.16 -0.36 3.96
N GLN A 146 18.25 -1.54 3.35
CA GLN A 146 17.38 -2.67 3.72
C GLN A 146 17.89 -3.46 4.94
N GLY A 147 19.15 -3.33 5.30
CA GLY A 147 19.71 -4.07 6.42
C GLY A 147 19.50 -5.59 6.31
N THR A 148 19.49 -6.27 7.43
CA THR A 148 19.32 -7.73 7.55
C THR A 148 17.86 -8.15 7.78
N GLN A 149 16.91 -7.21 7.85
CA GLN A 149 15.52 -7.45 8.29
C GLN A 149 14.80 -8.56 7.52
N TRP A 150 14.95 -8.60 6.18
CA TRP A 150 14.34 -9.66 5.37
C TRP A 150 14.94 -11.04 5.68
N ALA A 151 16.25 -11.10 5.87
CA ALA A 151 16.93 -12.35 6.21
C ALA A 151 16.53 -12.81 7.62
N GLU A 152 16.48 -11.91 8.59
CA GLU A 152 16.03 -12.18 9.96
C GLU A 152 14.59 -12.65 10.00
N PHE A 153 13.70 -12.00 9.25
CA PHE A 153 12.31 -12.41 9.17
C PHE A 153 12.13 -13.80 8.55
N ARG A 154 12.83 -14.09 7.46
CA ARG A 154 12.83 -15.42 6.83
C ARG A 154 13.37 -16.50 7.75
N GLU A 155 14.36 -16.18 8.58
CA GLU A 155 14.85 -17.10 9.61
C GLU A 155 13.79 -17.39 10.67
N VAL A 156 13.05 -16.39 11.09
CA VAL A 156 11.91 -16.59 12.02
C VAL A 156 10.83 -17.46 11.38
N GLN A 157 10.54 -17.28 10.09
CA GLN A 157 9.62 -18.18 9.38
C GLN A 157 10.18 -19.62 9.37
N ARG A 158 11.48 -19.80 9.13
CA ARG A 158 12.11 -21.14 9.17
C ARG A 158 12.00 -21.77 10.56
N GLN A 159 12.22 -21.02 11.61
CA GLN A 159 12.08 -21.50 12.99
C GLN A 159 10.65 -21.90 13.35
N ALA A 160 9.65 -21.32 12.70
CA ALA A 160 8.25 -21.69 12.91
C ALA A 160 7.93 -23.14 12.50
N MET A 161 8.80 -23.85 11.77
CA MET A 161 8.69 -25.29 11.53
C MET A 161 8.81 -26.14 12.80
N GLU A 162 9.26 -25.56 13.91
CA GLU A 162 9.23 -26.24 15.23
C GLU A 162 7.82 -26.39 15.79
N ILE A 163 6.84 -25.70 15.22
CA ILE A 163 5.43 -25.89 15.57
C ILE A 163 4.97 -27.19 14.91
N GLU A 164 4.50 -28.12 15.72
CA GLU A 164 4.00 -29.42 15.25
C GLU A 164 3.00 -29.28 14.11
N ASN A 165 3.07 -30.16 13.11
CA ASN A 165 2.23 -30.14 11.89
C ASN A 165 2.23 -28.79 11.15
N THR A 166 3.37 -28.13 11.11
CA THR A 166 3.61 -27.04 10.17
C THR A 166 4.70 -27.43 9.18
N ALA A 167 4.62 -26.92 7.97
CA ALA A 167 5.63 -27.08 6.94
C ALA A 167 5.83 -25.75 6.19
N MET A 168 7.08 -25.48 5.82
CA MET A 168 7.45 -24.31 5.03
C MET A 168 7.86 -24.72 3.63
N ILE A 169 7.44 -23.97 2.62
CA ILE A 169 7.82 -24.12 1.22
C ILE A 169 8.40 -22.83 0.66
#